data_9794cd7172ab59a554a851540ebe1f04
#
_entry.id   9794cd7172ab59a554a851540ebe1f04
#
_cell.length_a   1.000
_cell.length_b   1.000
_cell.length_c   1.000
_cell.angle_alpha   90.00
_cell.angle_beta   90.00
_cell.angle_gamma   90.00
#
_symmetry.space_group_name_H-M   'P 1'
#
loop_
_entity.id
_entity.type
_entity.pdbx_description
1 polymer ?
#
loop_
_entity_poly.entity_id
_entity_poly.type
_entity_poly.pdbx_seq_one_letter_code
_entity_poly.pdbx_strand_id
1 'polypeptide(L)'
;TSKTITVDLEAPSLLSNAVFTLYGKKGNQDSIAFGKAKFDDMGRFTKKFEVSMETDSVLVVSNYLGLTPLIRLPLPNDRVNFDYNSLYDRSTTVSRSGKMSQFDLFNKAPNDIDFTFLSSHDSNGVPEEMATPDVITQELLDDINASLPENQNVSEHHPDYLNNKETNLVITEEADVWVTFVAESAVWRNTLGFYSYATDQIPTSPDEITSHTVIFPNASMNGSGGGLFPGDKVHLGRFPANTVISWFVVSNGWKGNKVGKGQHTYYSEASFNSDNNQKSQMVLLNDPTRNLAVLGIEDGPRNGEDGDFNDSLFYITANPVSAVQVLDFATLDVANDTDLDGVDNTLDDFPFDFNSAFNNFTPSINSSGKMVFEDLWPNIGDYDFNDLAMAYNFNLIANGDNRVTSLQGTFTIESIGGYLENGFAFVLPIAPSQIQSVTGQVLNADYVEVANNGTETNTTANESVIFVIGNVFEREGETITLEVTFTNPISAEELGDVPFNSFLIADGNRSKEIHLPDLPPTSKAGFLGESDDFSDPTRSRYY
;
A
#
# COMPACT_ATOMS: atom_id res chain seq x y z
N THR A 1 3.89 -23.40 10.30
CA THR A 1 5.32 -23.28 9.95
C THR A 1 5.51 -22.06 9.07
N SER A 2 6.48 -21.21 9.41
CA SER A 2 6.86 -19.99 8.70
C SER A 2 8.21 -20.14 8.00
N LYS A 3 8.53 -19.20 7.14
CA LYS A 3 9.85 -19.01 6.52
C LYS A 3 10.17 -17.53 6.43
N THR A 4 11.45 -17.19 6.52
CA THR A 4 11.95 -15.83 6.33
C THR A 4 12.12 -15.54 4.84
N ILE A 5 11.58 -14.41 4.39
CA ILE A 5 11.80 -13.90 3.03
C ILE A 5 12.47 -12.53 3.07
N THR A 6 13.17 -12.17 2.01
CA THR A 6 13.73 -10.83 1.83
C THR A 6 13.00 -10.13 0.71
N VAL A 7 12.54 -8.90 0.96
CA VAL A 7 11.90 -8.04 -0.04
C VAL A 7 12.80 -6.84 -0.30
N ASP A 8 13.22 -6.67 -1.56
CA ASP A 8 14.00 -5.53 -2.05
C ASP A 8 13.21 -4.81 -3.15
N LEU A 9 12.90 -3.54 -2.93
CA LEU A 9 12.20 -2.70 -3.88
C LEU A 9 13.01 -1.43 -4.14
N GLU A 10 13.02 -0.98 -5.39
CA GLU A 10 13.62 0.30 -5.79
C GLU A 10 12.61 1.09 -6.61
N ALA A 11 12.54 2.41 -6.41
CA ALA A 11 11.64 3.31 -7.12
C ALA A 11 12.36 4.64 -7.42
N PRO A 12 11.86 5.47 -8.37
CA PRO A 12 12.35 6.84 -8.52
C PRO A 12 12.21 7.63 -7.22
N SER A 13 13.16 8.52 -6.93
CA SER A 13 13.14 9.36 -5.72
C SER A 13 11.88 10.23 -5.61
N LEU A 14 11.26 10.56 -6.71
CA LEU A 14 9.96 11.25 -6.79
C LEU A 14 8.82 10.45 -6.09
N LEU A 15 9.01 9.15 -5.85
CA LEU A 15 8.06 8.25 -5.18
C LEU A 15 8.54 7.84 -3.78
N SER A 16 9.49 8.57 -3.18
CA SER A 16 9.99 8.23 -1.84
C SER A 16 8.91 8.29 -0.75
N ASN A 17 7.86 9.10 -0.93
CA ASN A 17 6.71 9.16 -0.02
C ASN A 17 5.67 8.05 -0.28
N ALA A 18 5.87 7.24 -1.31
CA ALA A 18 4.92 6.18 -1.62
C ALA A 18 4.92 5.09 -0.56
N VAL A 19 3.74 4.87 0.01
CA VAL A 19 3.44 3.80 0.95
C VAL A 19 2.92 2.59 0.20
N PHE A 20 3.32 1.40 0.62
CA PHE A 20 2.87 0.15 0.05
C PHE A 20 2.65 -0.91 1.14
N THR A 21 1.73 -1.82 0.86
CA THR A 21 1.45 -2.98 1.71
C THR A 21 1.88 -4.26 1.01
N LEU A 22 2.51 -5.15 1.76
CA LEU A 22 3.01 -6.43 1.28
C LEU A 22 2.08 -7.56 1.72
N TYR A 23 1.68 -8.40 0.75
CA TYR A 23 0.83 -9.56 1.02
C TYR A 23 1.52 -10.84 0.56
N GLY A 24 1.48 -11.87 1.39
CA GLY A 24 1.81 -13.23 1.02
C GLY A 24 0.64 -13.90 0.31
N LYS A 25 0.91 -14.63 -0.77
CA LYS A 25 -0.11 -15.36 -1.54
C LYS A 25 0.33 -16.78 -1.84
N LYS A 26 -0.64 -17.71 -1.84
CA LYS A 26 -0.49 -19.10 -2.28
C LYS A 26 -1.48 -19.40 -3.41
N GLY A 27 -0.99 -19.52 -4.63
CA GLY A 27 -1.84 -19.82 -5.79
C GLY A 27 -2.99 -18.81 -5.96
N ASN A 28 -4.24 -19.30 -5.84
CA ASN A 28 -5.47 -18.50 -5.92
C ASN A 28 -6.15 -18.28 -4.56
N GLN A 29 -5.49 -18.61 -3.45
CA GLN A 29 -6.04 -18.36 -2.11
C GLN A 29 -6.00 -16.86 -1.77
N ASP A 30 -6.73 -16.49 -0.71
CA ASP A 30 -6.71 -15.12 -0.21
C ASP A 30 -5.30 -14.70 0.18
N SER A 31 -4.99 -13.44 -0.03
CA SER A 31 -3.71 -12.85 0.33
C SER A 31 -3.73 -12.39 1.79
N ILE A 32 -2.60 -12.54 2.48
CA ILE A 32 -2.43 -12.18 3.88
C ILE A 32 -1.40 -11.07 3.97
N ALA A 33 -1.79 -9.90 4.51
CA ALA A 33 -0.87 -8.78 4.74
C ALA A 33 0.17 -9.14 5.81
N PHE A 34 1.44 -8.85 5.55
CA PHE A 34 2.53 -9.08 6.48
C PHE A 34 3.45 -7.88 6.70
N GLY A 35 3.26 -6.78 5.98
CA GLY A 35 4.05 -5.56 6.20
C GLY A 35 3.46 -4.35 5.49
N LYS A 36 3.61 -3.17 6.10
CA LYS A 36 3.34 -1.84 5.54
C LYS A 36 4.57 -0.98 5.71
N ALA A 37 4.97 -0.24 4.70
CA ALA A 37 6.19 0.55 4.69
C ALA A 37 6.18 1.60 3.59
N LYS A 38 7.16 2.52 3.63
CA LYS A 38 7.48 3.43 2.53
C LYS A 38 8.93 3.25 2.07
N PHE A 39 9.30 3.86 0.94
CA PHE A 39 10.69 3.93 0.50
C PHE A 39 11.51 4.90 1.38
N ASP A 40 12.85 4.75 1.37
CA ASP A 40 13.75 5.77 1.88
C ASP A 40 13.84 6.97 0.91
N ASP A 41 14.48 8.07 1.32
CA ASP A 41 14.64 9.29 0.49
C ASP A 41 15.34 9.03 -0.85
N MET A 42 15.99 7.88 -1.00
CA MET A 42 16.64 7.45 -2.25
C MET A 42 15.77 6.49 -3.07
N GLY A 43 14.52 6.26 -2.66
CA GLY A 43 13.61 5.35 -3.33
C GLY A 43 13.92 3.87 -3.10
N ARG A 44 14.54 3.48 -1.99
CA ARG A 44 14.93 2.08 -1.72
C ARG A 44 14.19 1.53 -0.51
N PHE A 45 13.91 0.26 -0.57
CA PHE A 45 13.36 -0.50 0.55
C PHE A 45 13.94 -1.92 0.55
N THR A 46 14.51 -2.34 1.67
CA THR A 46 15.01 -3.70 1.88
C THR A 46 14.67 -4.15 3.30
N LYS A 47 13.89 -5.23 3.43
CA LYS A 47 13.51 -5.77 4.74
C LYS A 47 13.26 -7.27 4.67
N LYS A 48 13.49 -7.97 5.80
CA LYS A 48 13.12 -9.37 5.99
C LYS A 48 11.78 -9.49 6.67
N PHE A 49 11.01 -10.51 6.29
CA PHE A 49 9.68 -10.80 6.86
C PHE A 49 9.50 -12.30 7.06
N GLU A 50 8.79 -12.65 8.13
CA GLU A 50 8.26 -13.99 8.32
C GLU A 50 6.93 -14.15 7.61
N VAL A 51 6.82 -15.16 6.76
CA VAL A 51 5.60 -15.51 6.04
C VAL A 51 5.30 -16.99 6.15
N SER A 52 4.08 -17.40 5.82
CA SER A 52 3.73 -18.84 5.75
C SER A 52 4.68 -19.60 4.82
N MET A 53 5.10 -20.81 5.22
CA MET A 53 5.87 -21.73 4.35
C MET A 53 5.22 -21.95 2.98
N GLU A 54 3.91 -21.81 2.91
CA GLU A 54 3.12 -22.04 1.70
C GLU A 54 3.10 -20.83 0.75
N THR A 55 3.65 -19.68 1.15
CA THR A 55 3.72 -18.47 0.31
C THR A 55 4.60 -18.72 -0.91
N ASP A 56 4.03 -18.57 -2.10
CA ASP A 56 4.70 -18.75 -3.40
C ASP A 56 4.96 -17.45 -4.16
N SER A 57 4.30 -16.39 -3.76
CA SER A 57 4.43 -15.06 -4.35
C SER A 57 4.12 -13.96 -3.33
N VAL A 58 4.68 -12.78 -3.57
CA VAL A 58 4.40 -11.55 -2.83
C VAL A 58 3.60 -10.62 -3.74
N LEU A 59 2.52 -10.05 -3.21
CA LEU A 59 1.85 -8.91 -3.83
C LEU A 59 2.37 -7.64 -3.16
N VAL A 60 2.79 -6.69 -3.96
CA VAL A 60 3.05 -5.31 -3.53
C VAL A 60 1.84 -4.50 -3.96
N VAL A 61 1.11 -3.96 -3.00
CA VAL A 61 -0.07 -3.13 -3.22
C VAL A 61 0.25 -1.73 -2.76
N SER A 62 0.11 -0.75 -3.63
CA SER A 62 0.33 0.66 -3.30
C SER A 62 -0.98 1.40 -3.30
N ASN A 63 -1.20 2.20 -2.28
CA ASN A 63 -2.27 3.18 -2.22
C ASN A 63 -1.78 4.58 -2.63
N TYR A 64 -0.55 4.67 -3.17
CA TYR A 64 0.05 5.92 -3.60
C TYR A 64 0.08 5.99 -5.13
N LEU A 65 -0.54 7.03 -5.66
CA LEU A 65 -0.60 7.31 -7.10
C LEU A 65 0.81 7.52 -7.67
N GLY A 66 1.05 6.94 -8.84
CA GLY A 66 2.38 6.93 -9.45
C GLY A 66 3.13 5.60 -9.28
N LEU A 67 2.83 4.79 -8.26
CA LEU A 67 3.22 3.39 -8.27
C LEU A 67 2.17 2.55 -9.01
N THR A 68 2.59 1.48 -9.65
CA THR A 68 1.65 0.48 -10.18
C THR A 68 0.84 -0.09 -9.01
N PRO A 69 -0.49 -0.03 -9.03
CA PRO A 69 -1.32 -0.34 -7.86
C PRO A 69 -1.12 -1.74 -7.29
N LEU A 70 -0.88 -2.71 -8.17
CA LEU A 70 -0.68 -4.10 -7.79
C LEU A 70 0.42 -4.73 -8.62
N ILE A 71 1.46 -5.26 -7.97
CA ILE A 71 2.48 -6.10 -8.61
C ILE A 71 2.52 -7.45 -7.91
N ARG A 72 2.42 -8.53 -8.69
CA ARG A 72 2.64 -9.89 -8.19
C ARG A 72 4.04 -10.36 -8.54
N LEU A 73 4.84 -10.63 -7.52
CA LEU A 73 6.22 -11.06 -7.64
C LEU A 73 6.34 -12.53 -7.21
N PRO A 74 6.85 -13.42 -8.07
CA PRO A 74 7.15 -14.79 -7.65
C PRO A 74 8.23 -14.78 -6.58
N LEU A 75 8.23 -15.78 -5.69
CA LEU A 75 9.15 -15.90 -4.57
C LEU A 75 10.17 -17.06 -4.78
N PRO A 76 11.08 -16.98 -5.74
CA PRO A 76 12.14 -17.96 -5.89
C PRO A 76 13.22 -17.73 -4.82
N ASN A 77 13.67 -18.81 -4.16
CA ASN A 77 14.74 -18.74 -3.17
C ASN A 77 14.49 -17.76 -2.01
N ASP A 78 13.22 -17.60 -1.61
CA ASP A 78 12.81 -16.76 -0.48
C ASP A 78 13.26 -15.30 -0.59
N ARG A 79 13.41 -14.79 -1.81
CA ARG A 79 13.76 -13.40 -2.10
C ARG A 79 12.93 -12.83 -3.24
N VAL A 80 12.49 -11.59 -3.06
CA VAL A 80 11.76 -10.79 -4.05
C VAL A 80 12.56 -9.54 -4.34
N ASN A 81 12.79 -9.25 -5.62
CA ASN A 81 13.41 -8.00 -6.08
C ASN A 81 12.51 -7.39 -7.14
N PHE A 82 12.25 -6.09 -7.03
CA PHE A 82 11.56 -5.34 -8.07
C PHE A 82 12.10 -3.90 -8.17
N ASP A 83 12.34 -3.46 -9.39
CA ASP A 83 12.83 -2.11 -9.70
C ASP A 83 11.78 -1.35 -10.51
N TYR A 84 11.04 -0.46 -9.81
CA TYR A 84 10.09 0.46 -10.43
C TYR A 84 10.75 1.47 -11.37
N ASN A 85 12.05 1.79 -11.21
CA ASN A 85 12.76 2.70 -12.12
C ASN A 85 12.66 2.24 -13.57
N SER A 86 12.61 0.91 -13.80
CA SER A 86 12.45 0.34 -15.14
C SER A 86 11.13 0.73 -15.81
N LEU A 87 10.09 1.02 -15.04
CA LEU A 87 8.79 1.47 -15.54
C LEU A 87 8.79 2.96 -15.90
N TYR A 88 9.70 3.74 -15.34
CA TYR A 88 9.90 5.18 -15.56
C TYR A 88 10.98 5.49 -16.58
N ASP A 89 11.77 4.50 -17.02
CA ASP A 89 12.85 4.70 -17.98
C ASP A 89 12.35 4.74 -19.41
N ARG A 90 12.20 5.95 -19.95
CA ARG A 90 11.80 6.19 -21.36
C ARG A 90 12.78 5.61 -22.38
N SER A 91 14.01 5.26 -21.99
CA SER A 91 15.01 4.66 -22.88
C SER A 91 14.76 3.17 -23.16
N THR A 92 14.00 2.50 -22.30
CA THR A 92 13.67 1.07 -22.41
C THR A 92 12.47 0.80 -23.31
N THR A 93 11.78 1.83 -23.81
CA THR A 93 10.68 1.65 -24.75
C THR A 93 11.16 0.94 -26.00
N VAL A 94 10.65 -0.28 -26.21
CA VAL A 94 10.84 -1.08 -27.43
C VAL A 94 10.53 -0.19 -28.64
N SER A 95 11.43 -0.18 -29.60
CA SER A 95 11.37 0.55 -30.86
C SER A 95 9.92 0.70 -31.37
N ARG A 96 9.42 1.92 -31.42
CA ARG A 96 8.10 2.32 -31.94
C ARG A 96 8.07 2.07 -33.45
N SER A 97 7.98 0.82 -33.89
CA SER A 97 7.92 0.46 -35.31
C SER A 97 6.58 -0.18 -35.61
N GLY A 98 5.69 0.63 -36.16
CA GLY A 98 4.42 0.17 -36.71
C GLY A 98 3.42 1.32 -36.80
N LYS A 99 3.54 2.15 -37.86
CA LYS A 99 2.47 3.12 -38.17
C LYS A 99 1.20 2.34 -38.47
N MET A 100 0.22 2.36 -37.58
CA MET A 100 -1.15 2.02 -37.94
C MET A 100 -1.78 3.24 -38.63
N SER A 101 -2.21 3.06 -39.86
CA SER A 101 -2.88 4.14 -40.57
C SER A 101 -4.25 4.41 -39.95
N GLN A 102 -4.65 5.66 -39.93
CA GLN A 102 -5.97 6.14 -39.50
C GLN A 102 -7.15 5.41 -40.16
N PHE A 103 -6.91 4.72 -41.29
CA PHE A 103 -7.92 4.06 -42.12
C PHE A 103 -8.31 2.63 -41.68
N ASP A 104 -7.56 1.97 -40.82
CA ASP A 104 -7.87 0.59 -40.40
C ASP A 104 -8.87 0.51 -39.21
N LEU A 105 -9.42 1.63 -38.77
CA LEU A 105 -10.21 1.76 -37.54
C LEU A 105 -11.73 1.70 -37.76
N PHE A 106 -12.22 1.61 -38.99
CA PHE A 106 -13.65 1.74 -39.27
C PHE A 106 -14.32 0.41 -39.69
N ASN A 107 -14.62 -0.45 -38.73
CA ASN A 107 -15.75 -1.39 -38.83
C ASN A 107 -16.81 -0.96 -37.83
N LYS A 108 -17.70 -0.07 -38.24
CA LYS A 108 -18.77 0.51 -37.44
C LYS A 108 -19.90 -0.47 -37.22
N ALA A 109 -20.25 -0.81 -35.98
CA ALA A 109 -21.56 -1.36 -35.66
C ALA A 109 -22.62 -0.22 -35.63
N PRO A 110 -23.90 -0.48 -35.97
CA PRO A 110 -24.95 0.52 -35.83
C PRO A 110 -25.04 0.98 -34.37
N ASN A 111 -24.96 2.29 -34.13
CA ASN A 111 -24.94 2.97 -32.85
C ASN A 111 -23.56 3.10 -32.13
N ASP A 112 -22.44 2.87 -32.83
CA ASP A 112 -21.11 3.18 -32.28
C ASP A 112 -20.75 4.66 -32.50
N ILE A 113 -20.05 5.24 -31.49
CA ILE A 113 -19.53 6.60 -31.57
C ILE A 113 -18.45 6.67 -32.66
N ASP A 114 -18.54 7.68 -33.55
CA ASP A 114 -17.48 8.00 -34.48
C ASP A 114 -16.40 8.80 -33.79
N PHE A 115 -15.28 8.16 -33.46
CA PHE A 115 -14.12 8.83 -32.87
C PHE A 115 -13.27 9.46 -33.98
N THR A 116 -12.87 10.71 -33.75
CA THR A 116 -11.72 11.32 -34.42
C THR A 116 -10.51 11.19 -33.50
N PHE A 117 -9.30 11.24 -34.05
CA PHE A 117 -8.07 11.15 -33.27
C PHE A 117 -7.29 12.44 -33.43
N LEU A 118 -6.77 12.95 -32.34
CA LEU A 118 -5.99 14.19 -32.36
C LEU A 118 -4.66 13.99 -33.12
N SER A 119 -4.06 12.80 -33.00
CA SER A 119 -2.88 12.38 -33.78
C SER A 119 -2.94 10.87 -34.07
N SER A 120 -2.04 10.38 -34.93
CA SER A 120 -1.72 8.95 -34.99
C SER A 120 -1.14 8.45 -33.68
N HIS A 121 -1.15 7.13 -33.49
CA HIS A 121 -0.67 6.49 -32.26
C HIS A 121 0.17 5.24 -32.59
N ASP A 122 1.00 4.82 -31.65
CA ASP A 122 1.78 3.59 -31.75
C ASP A 122 0.93 2.33 -31.41
N SER A 123 1.56 1.15 -31.41
CA SER A 123 0.90 -0.12 -31.10
C SER A 123 0.40 -0.23 -29.64
N ASN A 124 0.87 0.60 -28.74
CA ASN A 124 0.44 0.65 -27.34
C ASN A 124 -0.67 1.69 -27.10
N GLY A 125 -1.04 2.44 -28.15
CA GLY A 125 -2.02 3.51 -28.08
C GLY A 125 -1.45 4.83 -27.55
N VAL A 126 -0.13 5.00 -27.62
CA VAL A 126 0.54 6.26 -27.24
C VAL A 126 0.49 7.22 -28.43
N PRO A 127 0.03 8.48 -28.29
CA PRO A 127 0.03 9.46 -29.36
C PRO A 127 1.44 9.70 -29.93
N GLU A 128 1.56 9.81 -31.25
CA GLU A 128 2.84 10.08 -31.88
C GLU A 128 3.22 11.57 -31.84
N GLU A 129 2.21 12.46 -31.81
CA GLU A 129 2.41 13.92 -31.75
C GLU A 129 2.24 14.41 -30.30
N MET A 130 3.28 14.22 -29.49
CA MET A 130 3.32 14.72 -28.11
C MET A 130 4.21 15.97 -28.01
N ALA A 131 3.84 16.88 -27.12
CA ALA A 131 4.68 17.99 -26.72
C ALA A 131 5.87 17.51 -25.87
N THR A 132 6.79 18.41 -25.53
CA THR A 132 7.83 18.10 -24.55
C THR A 132 7.16 17.71 -23.22
N PRO A 133 7.52 16.56 -22.66
CA PRO A 133 6.93 16.12 -21.39
C PRO A 133 7.15 17.12 -20.28
N ASP A 134 6.14 17.28 -19.43
CA ASP A 134 6.27 18.04 -18.20
C ASP A 134 6.98 17.20 -17.12
N VAL A 135 7.51 17.88 -16.11
CA VAL A 135 8.05 17.23 -14.91
C VAL A 135 6.94 17.14 -13.88
N ILE A 136 6.54 15.93 -13.53
CA ILE A 136 5.65 15.71 -12.39
C ILE A 136 6.52 15.78 -11.12
N THR A 137 6.15 16.63 -10.18
CA THR A 137 6.88 16.77 -8.92
C THR A 137 6.25 15.92 -7.84
N GLN A 138 7.03 15.58 -6.82
CA GLN A 138 6.52 14.82 -5.65
C GLN A 138 5.41 15.59 -4.95
N GLU A 139 5.57 16.90 -4.74
CA GLU A 139 4.57 17.72 -4.06
C GLU A 139 3.22 17.76 -4.82
N LEU A 140 3.24 17.67 -6.16
CA LEU A 140 2.00 17.55 -6.92
C LEU A 140 1.34 16.17 -6.73
N LEU A 141 2.14 15.11 -6.69
CA LEU A 141 1.62 13.76 -6.43
C LEU A 141 1.06 13.64 -5.00
N ASP A 142 1.76 14.22 -4.02
CA ASP A 142 1.29 14.24 -2.63
C ASP A 142 -0.06 14.98 -2.51
N ASP A 143 -0.20 16.16 -3.13
CA ASP A 143 -1.45 16.92 -3.13
C ASP A 143 -2.60 16.17 -3.85
N ILE A 144 -2.30 15.47 -4.94
CA ILE A 144 -3.29 14.63 -5.63
C ILE A 144 -3.68 13.42 -4.77
N ASN A 145 -2.71 12.76 -4.11
CA ASN A 145 -3.00 11.66 -3.18
C ASN A 145 -3.83 12.12 -1.98
N ALA A 146 -3.62 13.34 -1.48
CA ALA A 146 -4.46 13.92 -0.41
C ALA A 146 -5.89 14.21 -0.87
N SER A 147 -6.06 14.61 -2.15
CA SER A 147 -7.36 14.97 -2.72
C SER A 147 -8.18 13.77 -3.19
N LEU A 148 -7.53 12.79 -3.80
CA LEU A 148 -8.13 11.60 -4.43
C LEU A 148 -7.39 10.33 -3.99
N PRO A 149 -7.37 10.02 -2.68
CA PRO A 149 -6.65 8.87 -2.15
C PRO A 149 -7.29 7.56 -2.60
N GLU A 150 -6.47 6.59 -2.91
CA GLU A 150 -6.85 5.24 -3.35
C GLU A 150 -7.80 4.55 -2.37
N ASN A 151 -8.87 3.95 -2.88
CA ASN A 151 -9.92 3.26 -2.11
C ASN A 151 -10.68 4.17 -1.12
N GLN A 152 -10.71 5.49 -1.31
CA GLN A 152 -11.51 6.41 -0.51
C GLN A 152 -12.57 7.09 -1.36
N ASN A 153 -13.83 6.74 -1.12
CA ASN A 153 -14.96 7.23 -1.90
C ASN A 153 -15.13 8.76 -1.78
N VAL A 154 -14.96 9.47 -2.88
CA VAL A 154 -15.08 10.94 -2.95
C VAL A 154 -16.44 11.43 -2.47
N SER A 155 -17.53 10.68 -2.68
CA SER A 155 -18.84 11.10 -2.20
C SER A 155 -18.98 11.07 -0.68
N GLU A 156 -18.13 10.36 0.02
CA GLU A 156 -18.09 10.26 1.48
C GLU A 156 -17.07 11.23 2.09
N HIS A 157 -15.88 11.32 1.49
CA HIS A 157 -14.74 12.07 2.02
C HIS A 157 -14.69 13.52 1.51
N HIS A 158 -15.01 13.73 0.22
CA HIS A 158 -14.98 15.03 -0.46
C HIS A 158 -16.28 15.30 -1.26
N PRO A 159 -17.47 15.28 -0.62
CA PRO A 159 -18.73 15.46 -1.32
C PRO A 159 -18.84 16.82 -2.02
N ASP A 160 -18.06 17.80 -1.61
CA ASP A 160 -17.96 19.13 -2.22
C ASP A 160 -17.32 19.09 -3.63
N TYR A 161 -16.48 18.08 -3.95
CA TYR A 161 -15.95 17.91 -5.31
C TYR A 161 -17.04 17.56 -6.34
N LEU A 162 -18.14 16.97 -5.87
CA LEU A 162 -19.23 16.48 -6.72
C LEU A 162 -20.44 17.42 -6.71
N ASN A 163 -20.56 18.30 -5.73
CA ASN A 163 -21.75 19.11 -5.50
C ASN A 163 -21.65 20.47 -6.18
N ASN A 164 -22.38 20.63 -7.30
CA ASN A 164 -22.48 21.90 -8.04
C ASN A 164 -21.12 22.46 -8.51
N LYS A 165 -20.18 21.56 -8.80
CA LYS A 165 -18.88 21.93 -9.35
C LYS A 165 -18.86 21.76 -10.86
N GLU A 166 -18.10 22.63 -11.50
CA GLU A 166 -17.88 22.56 -12.94
C GLU A 166 -16.84 21.47 -13.25
N THR A 167 -17.11 20.67 -14.26
CA THR A 167 -16.21 19.61 -14.75
C THR A 167 -15.76 19.85 -16.18
N ASN A 168 -16.18 20.99 -16.77
CA ASN A 168 -15.84 21.41 -18.12
C ASN A 168 -14.96 22.65 -18.07
N LEU A 169 -14.06 22.78 -19.06
CA LEU A 169 -13.14 23.91 -19.13
C LEU A 169 -13.77 25.03 -20.00
N VAL A 170 -14.01 26.20 -19.43
CA VAL A 170 -14.53 27.36 -20.17
C VAL A 170 -13.37 28.27 -20.55
N ILE A 171 -13.19 28.49 -21.86
CA ILE A 171 -12.17 29.38 -22.42
C ILE A 171 -12.75 30.79 -22.56
N THR A 172 -12.19 31.76 -21.83
CA THR A 172 -12.68 33.15 -21.76
C THR A 172 -11.94 34.09 -22.72
N GLU A 173 -10.71 33.73 -23.12
CA GLU A 173 -9.93 34.41 -24.15
C GLU A 173 -9.18 33.37 -25.00
N GLU A 174 -8.74 33.72 -26.21
CA GLU A 174 -8.09 32.75 -27.10
C GLU A 174 -6.83 32.16 -26.44
N ALA A 175 -6.75 30.83 -26.36
CA ALA A 175 -5.66 30.11 -25.72
C ALA A 175 -5.30 28.78 -26.37
N ASP A 176 -4.05 28.41 -26.26
CA ASP A 176 -3.58 27.04 -26.45
C ASP A 176 -3.84 26.22 -25.20
N VAL A 177 -4.28 24.98 -25.37
CA VAL A 177 -4.63 24.07 -24.25
C VAL A 177 -3.87 22.75 -24.39
N TRP A 178 -3.36 22.24 -23.27
CA TRP A 178 -2.66 20.95 -23.17
C TRP A 178 -3.28 20.08 -22.10
N VAL A 179 -3.16 18.76 -22.30
CA VAL A 179 -3.46 17.72 -21.29
C VAL A 179 -2.18 16.93 -21.04
N THR A 180 -1.83 16.77 -19.78
CA THR A 180 -0.67 16.01 -19.32
C THR A 180 -1.11 14.81 -18.51
N PHE A 181 -0.63 13.61 -18.84
CA PHE A 181 -0.85 12.40 -18.07
C PHE A 181 -0.06 12.45 -16.76
N VAL A 182 -0.70 12.12 -15.63
CA VAL A 182 -0.08 12.09 -14.30
C VAL A 182 0.15 10.65 -13.85
N ALA A 183 -0.92 9.90 -13.69
CA ALA A 183 -0.92 8.54 -13.17
C ALA A 183 -2.22 7.80 -13.52
N GLU A 184 -2.27 6.52 -13.23
CA GLU A 184 -3.50 5.72 -13.25
C GLU A 184 -3.48 4.70 -12.10
N SER A 185 -4.67 4.34 -11.62
CA SER A 185 -4.89 3.23 -10.69
C SER A 185 -5.83 2.14 -11.24
N ALA A 186 -6.30 2.30 -12.49
CA ALA A 186 -7.25 1.39 -13.13
C ALA A 186 -6.67 0.03 -13.51
N VAL A 187 -7.51 -1.01 -13.45
CA VAL A 187 -7.26 -2.31 -14.08
C VAL A 187 -7.59 -2.27 -15.58
N TRP A 188 -8.47 -1.37 -16.00
CA TRP A 188 -8.92 -1.24 -17.38
C TRP A 188 -8.02 -0.30 -18.20
N ARG A 189 -7.90 -0.62 -19.48
CA ARG A 189 -7.18 0.22 -20.45
C ARG A 189 -8.13 1.26 -21.04
N ASN A 190 -8.22 2.39 -20.37
CA ASN A 190 -9.14 3.47 -20.66
C ASN A 190 -8.71 4.28 -21.88
N THR A 191 -9.67 4.90 -22.55
CA THR A 191 -9.43 5.87 -23.63
C THR A 191 -9.93 7.23 -23.18
N LEU A 192 -9.08 8.25 -23.17
CA LEU A 192 -9.48 9.63 -22.90
C LEU A 192 -9.66 10.42 -24.17
N GLY A 193 -10.71 11.22 -24.23
CA GLY A 193 -10.95 12.17 -25.29
C GLY A 193 -11.68 13.42 -24.81
N PHE A 194 -11.88 14.34 -25.74
CA PHE A 194 -12.62 15.58 -25.52
C PHE A 194 -13.58 15.88 -26.66
N TYR A 195 -14.52 16.77 -26.37
CA TYR A 195 -15.34 17.46 -27.37
C TYR A 195 -15.44 18.94 -26.98
N SER A 196 -15.75 19.79 -27.95
CA SER A 196 -15.86 21.22 -27.68
C SER A 196 -17.07 21.82 -28.36
N TYR A 197 -17.64 22.87 -27.76
CA TYR A 197 -18.77 23.61 -28.28
C TYR A 197 -18.71 25.07 -27.84
N ALA A 198 -19.47 25.96 -28.52
CA ALA A 198 -19.59 27.34 -28.09
C ALA A 198 -20.49 27.47 -26.86
N THR A 199 -20.21 28.42 -25.96
CA THR A 199 -20.98 28.62 -24.71
C THR A 199 -22.49 28.89 -24.94
N ASP A 200 -22.88 29.28 -26.15
CA ASP A 200 -24.27 29.48 -26.59
C ASP A 200 -24.86 28.29 -27.38
N GLN A 201 -24.10 27.20 -27.55
CA GLN A 201 -24.48 26.00 -28.29
C GLN A 201 -24.28 24.72 -27.46
N ILE A 202 -24.77 24.73 -26.24
CA ILE A 202 -24.60 23.63 -25.29
C ILE A 202 -25.38 22.39 -25.80
N PRO A 203 -24.71 21.25 -26.03
CA PRO A 203 -25.38 20.02 -26.40
C PRO A 203 -26.27 19.54 -25.23
N THR A 204 -27.43 18.97 -25.56
CA THR A 204 -28.39 18.44 -24.57
C THR A 204 -28.34 16.92 -24.46
N SER A 205 -27.63 16.28 -25.38
CA SER A 205 -27.39 14.83 -25.39
C SER A 205 -26.07 14.49 -26.09
N PRO A 206 -25.51 13.28 -25.87
CA PRO A 206 -24.32 12.82 -26.58
C PRO A 206 -24.48 12.79 -28.12
N ASP A 207 -25.71 12.63 -28.62
CA ASP A 207 -25.98 12.58 -30.06
C ASP A 207 -25.81 13.95 -30.75
N GLU A 208 -25.81 15.03 -30.00
CA GLU A 208 -25.59 16.39 -30.50
C GLU A 208 -24.10 16.77 -30.54
N ILE A 209 -23.21 15.93 -29.98
CA ILE A 209 -21.76 16.14 -30.02
C ILE A 209 -21.28 15.94 -31.44
N THR A 210 -20.71 16.98 -32.03
CA THR A 210 -20.27 16.96 -33.46
C THR A 210 -18.98 16.17 -33.70
N SER A 211 -18.12 16.06 -32.71
CA SER A 211 -16.85 15.32 -32.77
C SER A 211 -16.42 14.82 -31.40
N HIS A 212 -16.20 13.53 -31.28
CA HIS A 212 -15.53 12.90 -30.15
C HIS A 212 -14.06 12.71 -30.50
N THR A 213 -13.18 13.60 -30.01
CA THR A 213 -11.76 13.60 -30.35
C THR A 213 -10.95 12.85 -29.29
N VAL A 214 -10.37 11.72 -29.65
CA VAL A 214 -9.50 10.93 -28.77
C VAL A 214 -8.15 11.63 -28.61
N ILE A 215 -7.74 11.81 -27.35
CA ILE A 215 -6.44 12.37 -26.94
C ILE A 215 -5.45 11.22 -26.72
N PHE A 216 -5.78 10.34 -25.76
CA PHE A 216 -5.00 9.16 -25.40
C PHE A 216 -5.81 7.91 -25.73
N PRO A 217 -5.51 7.22 -26.86
CA PRO A 217 -6.18 5.96 -27.21
C PRO A 217 -6.09 4.89 -26.13
N ASN A 218 -4.96 4.84 -25.43
CA ASN A 218 -4.73 4.02 -24.24
C ASN A 218 -4.13 4.88 -23.14
N ALA A 219 -4.93 5.21 -22.15
CA ALA A 219 -4.55 6.06 -21.02
C ALA A 219 -3.84 5.27 -19.90
N SER A 220 -3.21 4.14 -20.23
CA SER A 220 -2.50 3.32 -19.24
C SER A 220 -1.00 3.55 -19.25
N MET A 221 -0.42 3.52 -18.05
CA MET A 221 1.00 3.71 -17.82
C MET A 221 1.86 2.58 -18.41
N ASN A 222 3.11 2.87 -18.66
CA ASN A 222 4.10 1.87 -19.02
C ASN A 222 4.23 0.83 -17.87
N GLY A 223 4.11 -0.45 -18.24
CA GLY A 223 4.09 -1.55 -17.25
C GLY A 223 2.69 -1.94 -16.74
N SER A 224 1.66 -1.11 -16.96
CA SER A 224 0.27 -1.37 -16.57
C SER A 224 -0.66 -1.65 -17.76
N GLY A 225 -0.11 -2.11 -18.87
CA GLY A 225 -0.86 -2.43 -20.10
C GLY A 225 -0.90 -1.32 -21.14
N GLY A 226 -0.21 -0.21 -20.92
CA GLY A 226 -0.02 0.91 -21.85
C GLY A 226 1.44 1.26 -22.07
N GLY A 227 1.70 2.50 -22.44
CA GLY A 227 3.03 3.01 -22.74
C GLY A 227 3.21 4.49 -22.38
N LEU A 228 2.29 5.06 -21.59
CA LEU A 228 2.41 6.44 -21.11
C LEU A 228 3.35 6.50 -19.92
N PHE A 229 4.02 7.63 -19.78
CA PHE A 229 4.84 7.99 -18.64
C PHE A 229 4.28 9.25 -17.98
N PRO A 230 4.38 9.41 -16.67
CA PRO A 230 4.05 10.66 -16.01
C PRO A 230 4.74 11.84 -16.70
N GLY A 231 3.96 12.88 -16.98
CA GLY A 231 4.39 14.04 -17.72
C GLY A 231 4.17 13.99 -19.24
N ASP A 232 3.73 12.86 -19.81
CA ASP A 232 3.38 12.79 -21.24
C ASP A 232 2.27 13.78 -21.57
N LYS A 233 2.55 14.70 -22.51
CA LYS A 233 1.76 15.90 -22.77
C LYS A 233 1.32 16.01 -24.21
N VAL A 234 0.03 16.29 -24.41
CA VAL A 234 -0.57 16.48 -25.73
C VAL A 234 -1.16 17.87 -25.85
N HIS A 235 -0.91 18.53 -26.98
CA HIS A 235 -1.51 19.81 -27.34
C HIS A 235 -2.87 19.57 -27.97
N LEU A 236 -3.95 20.01 -27.32
CA LEU A 236 -5.31 19.85 -27.84
C LEU A 236 -5.60 20.77 -29.02
N GLY A 237 -4.94 21.92 -29.07
CA GLY A 237 -5.12 22.95 -30.08
C GLY A 237 -5.28 24.34 -29.48
N ARG A 238 -5.58 25.30 -30.36
CA ARG A 238 -5.86 26.69 -30.01
C ARG A 238 -7.36 26.93 -30.08
N PHE A 239 -7.96 27.37 -28.99
CA PHE A 239 -9.39 27.56 -28.86
C PHE A 239 -9.73 29.05 -28.74
N PRO A 240 -10.76 29.54 -29.46
CA PRO A 240 -11.23 30.91 -29.32
C PRO A 240 -11.96 31.13 -27.98
N ALA A 241 -12.11 32.38 -27.59
CA ALA A 241 -12.95 32.77 -26.46
C ALA A 241 -14.39 32.23 -26.63
N ASN A 242 -15.08 31.96 -25.52
CA ASN A 242 -16.41 31.39 -25.46
C ASN A 242 -16.49 29.93 -25.98
N THR A 243 -15.42 29.18 -25.88
CA THR A 243 -15.40 27.73 -26.11
C THR A 243 -15.47 26.98 -24.79
N VAL A 244 -16.29 25.95 -24.76
CA VAL A 244 -16.30 24.95 -23.68
C VAL A 244 -15.59 23.70 -24.20
N ILE A 245 -14.65 23.18 -23.40
CA ILE A 245 -13.99 21.91 -23.62
C ILE A 245 -14.49 20.93 -22.56
N SER A 246 -15.09 19.85 -23.00
CA SER A 246 -15.67 18.78 -22.18
C SER A 246 -14.99 17.47 -22.47
N TRP A 247 -15.02 16.56 -21.51
CA TRP A 247 -14.26 15.31 -21.53
C TRP A 247 -15.16 14.10 -21.73
N PHE A 248 -14.61 13.04 -22.29
CA PHE A 248 -15.21 11.72 -22.24
C PHE A 248 -14.15 10.65 -22.00
N VAL A 249 -14.53 9.60 -21.30
CA VAL A 249 -13.74 8.38 -21.14
C VAL A 249 -14.50 7.20 -21.69
N VAL A 250 -13.79 6.32 -22.42
CA VAL A 250 -14.30 5.01 -22.79
C VAL A 250 -13.63 3.98 -21.90
N SER A 251 -14.36 3.48 -20.91
CA SER A 251 -13.88 2.49 -19.95
C SER A 251 -13.44 1.23 -20.68
N ASN A 252 -12.21 0.78 -20.42
CA ASN A 252 -11.61 -0.34 -21.15
C ASN A 252 -11.73 -0.18 -22.67
N GLY A 253 -11.53 1.04 -23.18
CA GLY A 253 -11.69 1.40 -24.59
C GLY A 253 -10.61 0.83 -25.50
N TRP A 254 -9.38 0.71 -25.00
CA TRP A 254 -8.26 0.19 -25.77
C TRP A 254 -8.30 -1.34 -25.90
N LYS A 255 -8.35 -1.85 -27.12
CA LYS A 255 -8.45 -3.28 -27.45
C LYS A 255 -7.16 -3.86 -28.01
N GLY A 256 -6.02 -3.29 -27.64
CA GLY A 256 -4.68 -3.77 -28.01
C GLY A 256 -4.14 -3.23 -29.32
N ASN A 257 -4.98 -2.74 -30.21
CA ASN A 257 -4.58 -2.12 -31.47
C ASN A 257 -5.55 -1.06 -32.00
N LYS A 258 -6.66 -0.84 -31.30
CA LYS A 258 -7.69 0.15 -31.66
C LYS A 258 -8.52 0.55 -30.46
N VAL A 259 -9.15 1.71 -30.55
CA VAL A 259 -10.22 2.12 -29.64
C VAL A 259 -11.50 1.40 -30.06
N GLY A 260 -12.13 0.72 -29.12
CA GLY A 260 -13.40 0.02 -29.31
C GLY A 260 -14.51 0.65 -28.45
N LYS A 261 -15.66 -0.04 -28.41
CA LYS A 261 -16.83 0.40 -27.66
C LYS A 261 -16.59 0.48 -26.13
N GLY A 262 -15.59 -0.26 -25.62
CA GLY A 262 -15.35 -0.36 -24.19
C GLY A 262 -16.48 -1.05 -23.40
N GLN A 263 -16.54 -0.78 -22.11
CA GLN A 263 -17.61 -1.20 -21.21
C GLN A 263 -18.67 -0.10 -21.11
N HIS A 264 -18.21 1.13 -20.85
CA HIS A 264 -19.04 2.33 -20.72
C HIS A 264 -18.39 3.49 -21.48
N THR A 265 -19.18 4.48 -21.86
CA THR A 265 -18.68 5.80 -22.24
C THR A 265 -19.28 6.79 -21.26
N TYR A 266 -18.41 7.45 -20.48
CA TYR A 266 -18.79 8.47 -19.53
C TYR A 266 -18.33 9.84 -19.99
N TYR A 267 -19.11 10.84 -19.65
CA TYR A 267 -18.92 12.23 -20.03
C TYR A 267 -18.73 13.08 -18.77
N SER A 268 -17.95 14.13 -18.88
CA SER A 268 -17.84 15.16 -17.84
C SER A 268 -19.18 15.86 -17.57
N GLU A 269 -20.02 15.99 -18.62
CA GLU A 269 -21.40 16.42 -18.48
C GLU A 269 -22.24 15.31 -17.83
N ALA A 270 -22.50 15.44 -16.52
CA ALA A 270 -23.17 14.43 -15.72
C ALA A 270 -24.56 14.04 -16.25
N SER A 271 -25.26 14.96 -16.95
CA SER A 271 -26.58 14.69 -17.54
C SER A 271 -26.54 13.67 -18.68
N PHE A 272 -25.38 13.45 -19.28
CA PHE A 272 -25.18 12.49 -20.37
C PHE A 272 -24.95 11.07 -19.88
N ASN A 273 -24.64 10.89 -18.61
CA ASN A 273 -24.40 9.59 -18.00
C ASN A 273 -25.74 8.96 -17.56
N SER A 274 -25.88 7.65 -17.79
CA SER A 274 -27.17 6.95 -17.65
C SER A 274 -27.50 6.53 -16.20
N ASP A 275 -26.56 6.62 -15.27
CA ASP A 275 -26.80 6.25 -13.88
C ASP A 275 -27.63 7.34 -13.17
N ASN A 276 -28.80 6.95 -12.65
CA ASN A 276 -29.74 7.90 -12.08
C ASN A 276 -29.29 8.55 -10.75
N ASN A 277 -28.34 7.94 -10.04
CA ASN A 277 -27.94 8.38 -8.69
C ASN A 277 -26.46 8.79 -8.58
N GLN A 278 -25.63 8.47 -9.56
CA GLN A 278 -24.19 8.68 -9.51
C GLN A 278 -23.67 9.09 -10.91
N LYS A 279 -24.14 10.24 -11.37
CA LYS A 279 -23.90 10.71 -12.74
C LYS A 279 -22.51 11.31 -12.96
N SER A 280 -21.87 11.82 -11.90
CA SER A 280 -20.52 12.39 -12.02
C SER A 280 -19.50 11.26 -12.02
N GLN A 281 -18.74 11.13 -13.10
CA GLN A 281 -17.66 10.19 -13.29
C GLN A 281 -16.31 10.91 -13.47
N MET A 282 -16.32 12.23 -13.31
CA MET A 282 -15.13 13.06 -13.42
C MET A 282 -15.21 14.19 -12.38
N VAL A 283 -14.06 14.59 -11.89
CA VAL A 283 -13.84 15.78 -11.08
C VAL A 283 -12.76 16.64 -11.71
N LEU A 284 -12.91 17.96 -11.56
CA LEU A 284 -11.91 18.93 -12.01
C LEU A 284 -11.52 19.82 -10.84
N LEU A 285 -10.25 19.66 -10.38
CA LEU A 285 -9.72 20.30 -9.19
C LEU A 285 -8.74 21.40 -9.59
N ASN A 286 -8.98 22.63 -9.13
CA ASN A 286 -8.09 23.75 -9.40
C ASN A 286 -6.88 23.73 -8.47
N ASP A 287 -5.69 23.77 -9.05
CA ASP A 287 -4.43 24.07 -8.35
C ASP A 287 -3.97 25.49 -8.68
N PRO A 288 -4.31 26.48 -7.86
CA PRO A 288 -3.92 27.86 -8.12
C PRO A 288 -2.41 28.12 -7.93
N THR A 289 -1.72 27.24 -7.19
CA THR A 289 -0.29 27.36 -6.91
C THR A 289 0.54 27.08 -8.15
N ARG A 290 0.14 26.02 -8.89
CA ARG A 290 0.82 25.57 -10.11
C ARG A 290 0.14 26.04 -11.38
N ASN A 291 -1.01 26.73 -11.27
CA ASN A 291 -1.82 27.21 -12.40
C ASN A 291 -2.24 26.08 -13.34
N LEU A 292 -2.78 25.02 -12.79
CA LEU A 292 -3.30 23.86 -13.54
C LEU A 292 -4.63 23.40 -12.94
N ALA A 293 -5.36 22.56 -13.69
CA ALA A 293 -6.55 21.91 -13.21
C ALA A 293 -6.37 20.38 -13.32
N VAL A 294 -6.48 19.67 -12.20
CA VAL A 294 -6.38 18.20 -12.17
C VAL A 294 -7.71 17.61 -12.58
N LEU A 295 -7.70 16.72 -13.56
CA LEU A 295 -8.84 15.93 -14.02
C LEU A 295 -8.71 14.51 -13.45
N GLY A 296 -9.59 14.17 -12.52
CA GLY A 296 -9.74 12.84 -11.96
C GLY A 296 -10.94 12.11 -12.59
N ILE A 297 -10.77 10.83 -12.90
CA ILE A 297 -11.74 10.02 -13.64
C ILE A 297 -12.02 8.72 -12.89
N GLU A 298 -13.32 8.40 -12.78
CA GLU A 298 -13.84 7.11 -12.34
C GLU A 298 -14.31 6.33 -13.58
N ASP A 299 -13.74 5.17 -13.84
CA ASP A 299 -13.99 4.41 -15.06
C ASP A 299 -15.10 3.36 -14.92
N GLY A 300 -15.51 3.05 -13.69
CA GLY A 300 -16.53 2.08 -13.34
C GLY A 300 -17.87 2.69 -12.93
N PRO A 301 -18.95 1.87 -12.82
CA PRO A 301 -20.19 2.31 -12.21
C PRO A 301 -19.96 2.41 -10.70
N ARG A 302 -20.09 3.61 -10.14
CA ARG A 302 -19.83 3.92 -8.72
C ARG A 302 -20.61 3.07 -7.69
N ASN A 303 -21.63 2.30 -8.13
CA ASN A 303 -22.29 1.28 -7.34
C ASN A 303 -21.48 -0.03 -7.34
N GLY A 304 -20.56 -0.17 -6.41
CA GLY A 304 -19.74 -1.39 -6.24
C GLY A 304 -18.28 -1.25 -6.64
N GLU A 305 -17.88 -0.05 -7.09
CA GLU A 305 -16.49 0.38 -7.20
C GLU A 305 -16.14 1.32 -6.03
N ASP A 306 -14.88 1.69 -5.88
CA ASP A 306 -14.37 2.52 -4.77
C ASP A 306 -14.82 3.97 -4.87
N GLY A 307 -15.03 4.49 -6.09
CA GLY A 307 -15.52 5.84 -6.33
C GLY A 307 -14.52 6.92 -5.91
N ASP A 308 -13.23 6.65 -6.06
CA ASP A 308 -12.13 7.52 -5.63
C ASP A 308 -11.65 8.48 -6.72
N PHE A 309 -12.09 8.30 -7.98
CA PHE A 309 -11.81 9.16 -9.14
C PHE A 309 -10.33 9.24 -9.53
N ASN A 310 -9.56 8.23 -9.23
CA ASN A 310 -8.13 8.17 -9.55
C ASN A 310 -7.77 7.08 -10.57
N ASP A 311 -8.75 6.40 -11.15
CA ASP A 311 -8.55 5.41 -12.23
C ASP A 311 -7.72 5.95 -13.40
N SER A 312 -7.85 7.24 -13.70
CA SER A 312 -7.01 7.94 -14.67
C SER A 312 -6.89 9.40 -14.29
N LEU A 313 -5.66 9.87 -14.14
CA LEU A 313 -5.34 11.20 -13.68
C LEU A 313 -4.56 11.99 -14.72
N PHE A 314 -5.05 13.18 -14.96
CA PHE A 314 -4.43 14.15 -15.87
C PHE A 314 -4.42 15.51 -15.22
N TYR A 315 -3.66 16.44 -15.78
CA TYR A 315 -3.92 17.85 -15.55
C TYR A 315 -3.98 18.63 -16.85
N ILE A 316 -4.69 19.75 -16.80
CA ILE A 316 -4.91 20.65 -17.92
C ILE A 316 -4.15 21.97 -17.66
N THR A 317 -3.46 22.46 -18.69
CA THR A 317 -2.84 23.78 -18.70
C THR A 317 -3.28 24.58 -19.91
N ALA A 318 -3.29 25.90 -19.79
CA ALA A 318 -3.60 26.81 -20.89
C ALA A 318 -2.59 27.95 -20.99
N ASN A 319 -2.43 28.50 -22.18
CA ASN A 319 -1.61 29.69 -22.40
C ASN A 319 -2.39 30.69 -23.29
N PRO A 320 -2.75 31.87 -22.74
CA PRO A 320 -2.46 32.32 -21.38
C PRO A 320 -3.27 31.57 -20.31
N VAL A 321 -2.72 31.48 -19.09
CA VAL A 321 -3.38 30.83 -17.93
C VAL A 321 -4.69 31.52 -17.57
N SER A 322 -4.75 32.85 -17.71
CA SER A 322 -5.97 33.65 -17.47
C SER A 322 -7.16 33.32 -18.36
N ALA A 323 -6.90 32.56 -19.44
CA ALA A 323 -7.95 32.18 -20.38
C ALA A 323 -8.94 31.14 -19.84
N VAL A 324 -8.65 30.51 -18.69
CA VAL A 324 -9.51 29.48 -18.11
C VAL A 324 -10.30 30.05 -16.95
N GLN A 325 -11.61 29.83 -16.98
CA GLN A 325 -12.49 30.12 -15.82
C GLN A 325 -12.39 28.97 -14.81
N VAL A 326 -11.90 29.29 -13.61
CA VAL A 326 -11.68 28.31 -12.52
C VAL A 326 -12.57 28.51 -11.30
N LEU A 327 -13.45 29.52 -11.32
CA LEU A 327 -14.22 29.97 -10.14
C LEU A 327 -15.15 28.91 -9.56
N ASP A 328 -15.62 27.99 -10.39
CA ASP A 328 -16.60 26.97 -9.99
C ASP A 328 -15.95 25.57 -9.84
N PHE A 329 -14.61 25.46 -9.98
CA PHE A 329 -13.92 24.21 -9.69
C PHE A 329 -13.78 23.98 -8.19
N ALA A 330 -13.73 22.72 -7.77
CA ALA A 330 -13.23 22.39 -6.45
C ALA A 330 -11.72 22.71 -6.39
N THR A 331 -11.20 22.95 -5.20
CA THR A 331 -9.77 23.22 -5.02
C THR A 331 -9.07 21.90 -4.73
N LEU A 332 -7.90 21.69 -5.34
CA LEU A 332 -7.00 20.59 -4.99
C LEU A 332 -6.54 20.77 -3.54
N ASP A 333 -6.66 19.74 -2.73
CA ASP A 333 -6.17 19.76 -1.36
C ASP A 333 -4.64 19.77 -1.34
N VAL A 334 -4.09 20.24 -0.26
CA VAL A 334 -2.65 20.20 -0.01
C VAL A 334 -2.38 19.03 0.94
N ALA A 335 -1.42 18.20 0.58
CA ALA A 335 -0.96 17.11 1.43
C ALA A 335 -0.65 17.61 2.84
N ASN A 336 -1.10 16.88 3.85
CA ASN A 336 -1.00 17.26 5.24
C ASN A 336 -0.41 16.13 6.08
N ASP A 337 0.70 16.43 6.71
CA ASP A 337 1.36 15.61 7.72
C ASP A 337 1.24 16.37 9.06
N THR A 338 0.29 15.94 9.89
CA THR A 338 -0.10 16.70 11.09
C THR A 338 0.94 16.61 12.19
N ASP A 339 1.60 15.48 12.34
CA ASP A 339 2.60 15.24 13.39
C ASP A 339 4.04 15.36 12.89
N LEU A 340 4.23 15.58 11.59
CA LEU A 340 5.51 15.85 10.93
C LEU A 340 6.50 14.67 11.00
N ASP A 341 6.00 13.45 10.89
CA ASP A 341 6.80 12.23 10.86
C ASP A 341 7.27 11.84 9.44
N GLY A 342 6.81 12.59 8.42
CA GLY A 342 7.13 12.39 7.01
C GLY A 342 6.21 11.40 6.29
N VAL A 343 5.02 11.13 6.85
CA VAL A 343 3.95 10.35 6.22
C VAL A 343 2.67 11.19 6.17
N ASP A 344 2.05 11.28 4.99
CA ASP A 344 0.78 11.99 4.85
C ASP A 344 -0.31 11.33 5.69
N ASN A 345 -1.19 12.14 6.30
CA ASN A 345 -2.26 11.67 7.18
C ASN A 345 -3.16 10.59 6.55
N THR A 346 -3.34 10.61 5.23
CA THR A 346 -4.17 9.63 4.52
C THR A 346 -3.51 8.26 4.39
N LEU A 347 -2.20 8.20 4.53
CA LEU A 347 -1.37 7.00 4.41
C LEU A 347 -0.85 6.50 5.76
N ASP A 348 -0.98 7.31 6.80
CA ASP A 348 -0.50 7.09 8.15
C ASP A 348 -1.55 6.37 9.00
N ASP A 349 -1.14 5.31 9.70
CA ASP A 349 -2.01 4.61 10.66
C ASP A 349 -2.13 5.38 11.99
N PHE A 350 -1.25 6.39 12.23
CA PHE A 350 -1.15 7.17 13.47
C PHE A 350 -0.99 8.68 13.23
N PRO A 351 -1.87 9.36 12.49
CA PRO A 351 -1.66 10.71 11.94
C PRO A 351 -1.53 11.84 12.96
N PHE A 352 -1.38 11.53 14.25
CA PHE A 352 -1.18 12.47 15.36
C PHE A 352 -0.06 12.01 16.33
N ASP A 353 0.75 11.03 15.93
CA ASP A 353 1.86 10.51 16.75
C ASP A 353 3.17 10.46 15.95
N PHE A 354 3.96 11.50 16.04
CA PHE A 354 5.28 11.65 15.40
C PHE A 354 6.20 10.42 15.48
N ASN A 355 6.00 9.53 16.46
CA ASN A 355 6.84 8.35 16.63
C ASN A 355 6.31 7.10 15.94
N SER A 356 5.10 7.12 15.38
CA SER A 356 4.39 5.94 14.89
C SER A 356 3.72 6.26 13.57
N ALA A 357 3.96 5.44 12.53
CA ALA A 357 3.34 5.58 11.22
C ALA A 357 2.65 4.30 10.75
N PHE A 358 3.23 3.13 11.00
CA PHE A 358 2.78 1.89 10.38
C PHE A 358 2.59 0.75 11.38
N ASN A 359 1.47 0.04 11.25
CA ASN A 359 1.23 -1.23 11.93
C ASN A 359 1.76 -2.41 11.09
N ASN A 360 2.52 -3.32 11.71
CA ASN A 360 3.03 -4.52 11.06
C ASN A 360 2.71 -5.76 11.91
N PHE A 361 1.60 -6.42 11.57
CA PHE A 361 1.09 -7.57 12.32
C PHE A 361 1.72 -8.89 11.87
N THR A 362 2.06 -9.73 12.82
CA THR A 362 2.52 -11.11 12.58
C THR A 362 1.71 -12.09 13.45
N PRO A 363 1.00 -13.07 12.86
CA PRO A 363 0.99 -13.45 11.43
C PRO A 363 0.30 -12.44 10.50
N SER A 364 -0.81 -11.81 10.89
CA SER A 364 -1.50 -10.70 10.21
C SER A 364 -2.53 -10.08 11.14
N ILE A 365 -3.11 -8.94 10.74
CA ILE A 365 -4.24 -8.35 11.46
C ILE A 365 -5.40 -9.36 11.54
N ASN A 366 -6.03 -9.49 12.69
CA ASN A 366 -7.14 -10.42 12.96
C ASN A 366 -6.81 -11.93 12.79
N SER A 367 -5.54 -12.32 12.86
CA SER A 367 -5.13 -13.72 12.88
C SER A 367 -4.20 -14.00 14.06
N SER A 368 -4.01 -15.28 14.40
CA SER A 368 -3.09 -15.70 15.46
C SER A 368 -2.21 -16.83 15.00
N GLY A 369 -0.94 -16.79 15.37
CA GLY A 369 -0.06 -17.95 15.39
C GLY A 369 -0.29 -18.79 16.63
N LYS A 370 0.25 -20.00 16.68
CA LYS A 370 0.15 -20.88 17.85
C LYS A 370 1.51 -21.45 18.21
N MET A 371 1.83 -21.43 19.49
CA MET A 371 2.97 -22.09 20.11
C MET A 371 2.45 -23.15 21.08
N VAL A 372 3.12 -24.29 21.13
CA VAL A 372 2.77 -25.42 22.00
C VAL A 372 4.02 -25.96 22.69
N PHE A 373 3.90 -26.32 23.93
CA PHE A 373 5.01 -26.74 24.78
C PHE A 373 4.67 -27.98 25.60
N GLU A 374 5.72 -28.77 25.89
CA GLU A 374 5.77 -29.81 26.94
C GLU A 374 6.45 -29.25 28.18
N ASP A 375 6.09 -29.67 29.39
CA ASP A 375 6.62 -29.08 30.63
C ASP A 375 7.52 -30.03 31.45
N LEU A 376 7.70 -31.29 31.05
CA LEU A 376 8.47 -32.30 31.78
C LEU A 376 10.00 -32.23 31.56
N TRP A 377 10.47 -31.40 30.57
CA TRP A 377 11.91 -31.25 30.34
C TRP A 377 12.67 -30.93 31.65
N PRO A 378 13.87 -31.50 31.91
CA PRO A 378 14.74 -32.26 30.98
C PRO A 378 14.44 -33.77 30.89
N ASN A 379 13.35 -34.25 31.49
CA ASN A 379 12.91 -35.64 31.35
C ASN A 379 12.01 -35.81 30.10
N ILE A 380 11.90 -37.03 29.65
CA ILE A 380 11.00 -37.38 28.55
C ILE A 380 9.54 -37.12 28.96
N GLY A 381 8.83 -36.30 28.17
CA GLY A 381 7.38 -36.09 28.26
C GLY A 381 6.61 -37.12 27.48
N ASP A 382 5.30 -36.96 27.39
CA ASP A 382 4.42 -37.80 26.57
C ASP A 382 4.29 -37.35 25.12
N TYR A 383 4.88 -36.16 24.80
CA TYR A 383 4.97 -35.56 23.47
C TYR A 383 3.64 -35.29 22.79
N ASP A 384 2.61 -34.99 23.55
CA ASP A 384 1.30 -34.60 23.01
C ASP A 384 1.17 -33.07 22.81
N PHE A 385 2.17 -32.30 23.26
CA PHE A 385 2.30 -30.85 23.09
C PHE A 385 1.09 -30.07 23.56
N ASN A 386 0.51 -30.45 24.68
CA ASN A 386 -0.70 -29.85 25.22
C ASN A 386 -0.49 -29.14 26.58
N ASP A 387 0.67 -29.28 27.24
CA ASP A 387 0.91 -28.72 28.57
C ASP A 387 0.74 -27.20 28.63
N LEU A 388 1.14 -26.51 27.55
CA LEU A 388 0.73 -25.11 27.30
C LEU A 388 0.54 -24.89 25.80
N ALA A 389 -0.65 -24.49 25.40
CA ALA A 389 -0.92 -23.96 24.08
C ALA A 389 -1.23 -22.46 24.16
N MET A 390 -0.40 -21.65 23.48
CA MET A 390 -0.47 -20.19 23.47
C MET A 390 -0.74 -19.69 22.04
N ALA A 391 -1.87 -19.03 21.82
CA ALA A 391 -2.06 -18.25 20.60
C ALA A 391 -1.38 -16.90 20.75
N TYR A 392 -0.79 -16.36 19.67
CA TYR A 392 -0.12 -15.08 19.67
C TYR A 392 -0.44 -14.23 18.47
N ASN A 393 -0.39 -12.91 18.65
CA ASN A 393 -0.28 -11.94 17.59
C ASN A 393 0.67 -10.83 18.06
N PHE A 394 1.65 -10.48 17.22
CA PHE A 394 2.52 -9.36 17.47
C PHE A 394 2.25 -8.25 16.46
N ASN A 395 2.28 -7.00 16.90
CA ASN A 395 2.26 -5.81 16.08
C ASN A 395 3.56 -5.02 16.32
N LEU A 396 4.42 -4.94 15.30
CA LEU A 396 5.59 -4.06 15.33
C LEU A 396 5.16 -2.70 14.77
N ILE A 397 5.05 -1.72 15.64
CA ILE A 397 4.71 -0.35 15.27
C ILE A 397 6.00 0.36 14.83
N ALA A 398 6.02 0.84 13.60
CA ALA A 398 7.15 1.51 13.00
C ALA A 398 6.86 3.00 12.75
N ASN A 399 7.89 3.84 12.81
CA ASN A 399 7.83 5.25 12.40
C ASN A 399 7.92 5.41 10.87
N GLY A 400 7.86 6.64 10.38
CA GLY A 400 7.97 6.98 8.96
C GLY A 400 9.27 6.52 8.28
N ASP A 401 10.33 6.23 9.03
CA ASP A 401 11.59 5.64 8.54
C ASP A 401 11.60 4.09 8.54
N ASN A 402 10.45 3.45 8.76
CA ASN A 402 10.27 1.99 8.89
C ASN A 402 11.05 1.36 10.07
N ARG A 403 11.41 2.14 11.10
CA ARG A 403 12.09 1.66 12.31
C ARG A 403 11.06 1.43 13.41
N VAL A 404 11.18 0.31 14.12
CA VAL A 404 10.23 -0.09 15.18
C VAL A 404 10.42 0.78 16.41
N THR A 405 9.37 1.44 16.85
CA THR A 405 9.32 2.29 18.04
C THR A 405 8.66 1.60 19.22
N SER A 406 7.71 0.70 18.95
CA SER A 406 7.10 -0.14 19.97
C SER A 406 6.67 -1.50 19.39
N LEU A 407 6.47 -2.45 20.28
CA LEU A 407 6.01 -3.80 20.01
C LEU A 407 4.79 -4.07 20.89
N GLN A 408 3.66 -4.41 20.28
CA GLN A 408 2.50 -4.94 20.99
C GLN A 408 2.42 -6.45 20.82
N GLY A 409 2.23 -7.18 21.91
CA GLY A 409 2.03 -8.64 21.91
C GLY A 409 0.68 -8.98 22.53
N THR A 410 -0.16 -9.72 21.79
CA THR A 410 -1.40 -10.30 22.30
C THR A 410 -1.26 -11.80 22.40
N PHE A 411 -1.48 -12.35 23.58
CA PHE A 411 -1.31 -13.76 23.89
C PHE A 411 -2.59 -14.33 24.50
N THR A 412 -3.12 -15.41 23.95
CA THR A 412 -4.27 -16.11 24.53
C THR A 412 -3.87 -17.51 24.94
N ILE A 413 -4.12 -17.83 26.22
CA ILE A 413 -3.90 -19.17 26.77
C ILE A 413 -5.03 -20.07 26.26
N GLU A 414 -4.77 -20.91 25.26
CA GLU A 414 -5.80 -21.75 24.64
C GLU A 414 -6.06 -23.05 25.40
N SER A 415 -5.02 -23.67 25.95
CA SER A 415 -5.16 -24.84 26.80
C SER A 415 -3.98 -24.99 27.77
N ILE A 416 -4.27 -25.65 28.89
CA ILE A 416 -3.32 -26.00 29.94
C ILE A 416 -3.56 -27.49 30.23
N GLY A 417 -2.72 -28.37 29.63
CA GLY A 417 -2.83 -29.83 29.79
C GLY A 417 -2.11 -30.38 31.01
N GLY A 418 -1.08 -29.64 31.48
CA GLY A 418 -0.27 -30.04 32.63
C GLY A 418 -0.82 -29.60 34.01
N TYR A 419 -0.20 -30.09 35.06
CA TYR A 419 -0.52 -29.72 36.44
C TYR A 419 0.56 -28.80 37.08
N LEU A 420 1.60 -28.48 36.31
CA LEU A 420 2.71 -27.67 36.80
C LEU A 420 2.38 -26.16 36.74
N GLU A 421 2.99 -25.41 37.62
CA GLU A 421 2.90 -23.95 37.62
C GLU A 421 3.86 -23.39 36.57
N ASN A 422 3.38 -23.30 35.33
CA ASN A 422 4.19 -22.88 34.18
C ASN A 422 4.07 -21.37 33.96
N GLY A 423 5.20 -20.71 33.64
CA GLY A 423 5.25 -19.35 33.12
C GLY A 423 5.56 -19.28 31.65
N PHE A 424 5.38 -18.10 31.06
CA PHE A 424 5.69 -17.86 29.66
C PHE A 424 6.39 -16.52 29.48
N ALA A 425 7.46 -16.52 28.67
CA ALA A 425 8.28 -15.36 28.38
C ALA A 425 8.84 -15.43 26.95
N PHE A 426 9.42 -14.33 26.48
CA PHE A 426 10.22 -14.30 25.25
C PHE A 426 11.46 -13.43 25.41
N VAL A 427 12.47 -13.66 24.56
CA VAL A 427 13.72 -12.92 24.54
C VAL A 427 13.81 -12.06 23.28
N LEU A 428 14.15 -10.78 23.46
CA LEU A 428 14.62 -9.92 22.37
C LEU A 428 16.17 -9.87 22.44
N PRO A 429 16.88 -10.05 21.29
CA PRO A 429 18.34 -10.09 21.28
C PRO A 429 18.98 -8.68 21.30
N ILE A 430 18.46 -7.82 22.18
CA ILE A 430 18.88 -6.43 22.39
C ILE A 430 19.21 -6.18 23.84
N ALA A 431 19.95 -5.11 24.11
CA ALA A 431 20.29 -4.74 25.47
C ALA A 431 19.05 -4.27 26.26
N PRO A 432 18.88 -4.64 27.54
CA PRO A 432 17.77 -4.15 28.37
C PRO A 432 17.65 -2.63 28.44
N SER A 433 18.75 -1.89 28.27
CA SER A 433 18.77 -0.42 28.20
C SER A 433 18.14 0.17 26.94
N GLN A 434 17.92 -0.62 25.88
CA GLN A 434 17.22 -0.21 24.68
C GLN A 434 15.70 -0.27 24.86
N ILE A 435 15.23 -0.91 25.93
CA ILE A 435 13.81 -0.95 26.30
C ILE A 435 13.54 0.15 27.30
N GLN A 436 12.63 1.06 26.95
CA GLN A 436 12.17 2.14 27.83
C GLN A 436 11.19 1.61 28.87
N SER A 437 10.21 0.81 28.42
CA SER A 437 9.20 0.22 29.32
C SER A 437 8.56 -1.03 28.74
N VAL A 438 8.11 -1.92 29.62
CA VAL A 438 7.22 -3.03 29.32
C VAL A 438 5.99 -2.89 30.21
N THR A 439 4.80 -2.93 29.64
CA THR A 439 3.53 -2.84 30.35
C THR A 439 2.60 -3.99 29.96
N GLY A 440 1.58 -4.27 30.79
CA GLY A 440 0.60 -5.32 30.52
C GLY A 440 1.01 -6.73 30.94
N GLN A 441 2.20 -6.91 31.50
CA GLN A 441 2.70 -8.19 32.03
C GLN A 441 1.87 -8.69 33.22
N VAL A 442 1.72 -10.01 33.37
CA VAL A 442 1.11 -10.66 34.51
C VAL A 442 2.19 -11.32 35.39
N LEU A 443 2.76 -10.55 36.30
CA LEU A 443 3.91 -10.94 37.15
C LEU A 443 3.44 -11.66 38.42
N ASN A 444 2.80 -12.81 38.28
CA ASN A 444 2.08 -13.53 39.35
C ASN A 444 2.83 -14.75 39.90
N ALA A 445 4.15 -14.75 39.88
CA ALA A 445 4.99 -15.81 40.44
C ALA A 445 6.20 -15.27 41.18
N ASP A 446 6.63 -15.92 42.27
CA ASP A 446 7.70 -15.48 43.17
C ASP A 446 9.10 -15.47 42.51
N TYR A 447 9.31 -16.26 41.45
CA TYR A 447 10.59 -16.30 40.71
C TYR A 447 10.78 -15.14 39.73
N VAL A 448 9.74 -14.35 39.49
CA VAL A 448 9.78 -13.25 38.53
C VAL A 448 10.43 -12.02 39.14
N GLU A 449 11.60 -11.67 38.64
CA GLU A 449 12.34 -10.47 39.05
C GLU A 449 12.57 -9.53 37.88
N VAL A 450 11.90 -8.37 37.86
CA VAL A 450 12.03 -7.39 36.80
C VAL A 450 12.64 -6.07 37.25
N ALA A 451 13.34 -5.42 36.35
CA ALA A 451 13.85 -4.07 36.51
C ALA A 451 12.74 -3.02 36.36
N ASN A 452 13.05 -1.75 36.61
CA ASN A 452 12.08 -0.66 36.51
C ASN A 452 11.45 -0.51 35.13
N ASN A 453 12.14 -0.93 34.05
CA ASN A 453 11.63 -0.92 32.70
C ASN A 453 10.84 -2.19 32.33
N GLY A 454 10.64 -3.13 33.24
CA GLY A 454 9.87 -4.35 33.06
C GLY A 454 10.64 -5.53 32.43
N THR A 455 11.92 -5.38 32.09
CA THR A 455 12.77 -6.51 31.67
C THR A 455 13.27 -7.31 32.86
N GLU A 456 13.55 -8.60 32.63
CA GLU A 456 14.15 -9.44 33.68
C GLU A 456 15.50 -8.90 34.15
N THR A 457 15.77 -8.97 35.47
CA THR A 457 17.05 -8.55 36.06
C THR A 457 18.15 -9.61 35.89
N ASN A 458 19.42 -9.17 35.94
CA ASN A 458 20.59 -10.05 35.93
C ASN A 458 20.70 -10.96 34.68
N THR A 459 20.29 -10.47 33.54
CA THR A 459 20.52 -11.09 32.22
C THR A 459 21.84 -10.63 31.60
N THR A 460 22.26 -11.23 30.47
CA THR A 460 23.44 -10.77 29.74
C THR A 460 23.19 -9.48 28.98
N ALA A 461 24.25 -8.85 28.46
CA ALA A 461 24.19 -7.50 27.88
C ALA A 461 23.23 -7.34 26.69
N ASN A 462 23.01 -8.41 25.90
CA ASN A 462 22.13 -8.40 24.73
C ASN A 462 20.99 -9.41 24.87
N GLU A 463 20.44 -9.52 26.05
CA GLU A 463 19.39 -10.49 26.39
C GLU A 463 18.32 -9.78 27.20
N SER A 464 17.29 -9.32 26.50
CA SER A 464 16.11 -8.71 27.14
C SER A 464 15.00 -9.74 27.24
N VAL A 465 14.88 -10.36 28.42
CA VAL A 465 13.79 -11.29 28.71
C VAL A 465 12.56 -10.50 29.16
N ILE A 466 11.43 -10.81 28.55
CA ILE A 466 10.14 -10.18 28.80
C ILE A 466 9.15 -11.27 29.23
N PHE A 467 8.76 -11.24 30.49
CA PHE A 467 7.70 -12.12 30.98
C PHE A 467 6.36 -11.66 30.43
N VAL A 468 5.58 -12.59 29.87
CA VAL A 468 4.17 -12.38 29.54
C VAL A 468 3.32 -12.68 30.77
N ILE A 469 3.56 -13.85 31.37
CA ILE A 469 2.88 -14.30 32.58
C ILE A 469 3.81 -15.18 33.41
N GLY A 470 3.79 -14.99 34.72
CA GLY A 470 4.58 -15.78 35.65
C GLY A 470 4.00 -17.17 35.95
N ASN A 471 2.67 -17.30 35.96
CA ASN A 471 2.00 -18.57 36.20
C ASN A 471 0.67 -18.62 35.44
N VAL A 472 0.53 -19.58 34.51
CA VAL A 472 -0.68 -19.79 33.68
C VAL A 472 -1.75 -20.65 34.36
N PHE A 473 -1.45 -21.29 35.50
CA PHE A 473 -2.35 -22.24 36.13
C PHE A 473 -3.74 -21.63 36.41
N GLU A 474 -4.80 -22.32 36.07
CA GLU A 474 -6.20 -21.89 36.16
C GLU A 474 -6.57 -20.63 35.30
N ARG A 475 -5.78 -20.30 34.26
CA ARG A 475 -5.99 -19.11 33.43
C ARG A 475 -6.30 -19.44 31.96
N GLU A 476 -6.79 -20.64 31.68
CA GLU A 476 -7.23 -21.03 30.33
C GLU A 476 -8.31 -20.07 29.82
N GLY A 477 -8.16 -19.63 28.56
CA GLY A 477 -9.03 -18.65 27.92
C GLY A 477 -8.68 -17.18 28.19
N GLU A 478 -7.72 -16.90 29.08
CA GLU A 478 -7.28 -15.53 29.34
C GLU A 478 -6.44 -14.99 28.19
N THR A 479 -6.68 -13.71 27.84
CA THR A 479 -5.88 -12.98 26.85
C THR A 479 -5.08 -11.88 27.55
N ILE A 480 -3.78 -11.87 27.31
CA ILE A 480 -2.82 -10.92 27.87
C ILE A 480 -2.32 -10.05 26.73
N THR A 481 -2.43 -8.74 26.87
CA THR A 481 -1.86 -7.76 25.94
C THR A 481 -0.75 -7.01 26.64
N LEU A 482 0.44 -7.04 26.06
CA LEU A 482 1.59 -6.28 26.55
C LEU A 482 2.09 -5.31 25.49
N GLU A 483 2.77 -4.28 25.96
CA GLU A 483 3.44 -3.31 25.10
C GLU A 483 4.89 -3.11 25.57
N VAL A 484 5.80 -3.15 24.61
CA VAL A 484 7.23 -2.85 24.78
C VAL A 484 7.55 -1.58 24.02
N THR A 485 7.94 -0.52 24.74
CA THR A 485 8.39 0.73 24.11
C THR A 485 9.91 0.76 24.09
N PHE A 486 10.50 1.14 22.97
CA PHE A 486 11.95 1.24 22.83
C PHE A 486 12.45 2.65 23.15
N THR A 487 13.68 2.75 23.69
CA THR A 487 14.33 4.03 24.02
C THR A 487 14.64 4.84 22.77
N ASN A 488 14.97 4.16 21.68
CA ASN A 488 15.17 4.72 20.32
C ASN A 488 14.60 3.75 19.31
N PRO A 489 14.18 4.22 18.13
CA PRO A 489 13.70 3.36 17.07
C PRO A 489 14.75 2.31 16.64
N ILE A 490 14.35 1.05 16.55
CA ILE A 490 15.20 -0.12 16.28
C ILE A 490 14.83 -0.70 14.92
N SER A 491 15.79 -1.26 14.18
CA SER A 491 15.44 -2.01 12.98
C SER A 491 14.75 -3.34 13.35
N ALA A 492 13.78 -3.78 12.55
CA ALA A 492 13.12 -5.06 12.80
C ALA A 492 14.11 -6.24 12.77
N GLU A 493 15.20 -6.12 12.00
CA GLU A 493 16.26 -7.14 11.93
C GLU A 493 17.05 -7.28 13.25
N GLU A 494 17.24 -6.16 13.99
CA GLU A 494 17.87 -6.19 15.32
C GLU A 494 16.98 -6.88 16.36
N LEU A 495 15.66 -6.83 16.20
CA LEU A 495 14.70 -7.49 17.11
C LEU A 495 14.62 -9.00 16.91
N GLY A 496 15.01 -9.49 15.71
CA GLY A 496 14.85 -10.89 15.33
C GLY A 496 13.45 -11.22 14.81
N ASP A 497 13.27 -12.48 14.45
CA ASP A 497 12.04 -12.95 13.81
C ASP A 497 10.95 -13.30 14.86
N VAL A 498 9.71 -12.93 14.57
CA VAL A 498 8.52 -13.28 15.38
C VAL A 498 8.19 -14.78 15.19
N PRO A 499 7.88 -15.57 16.23
CA PRO A 499 7.49 -15.14 17.58
C PRO A 499 8.64 -14.92 18.57
N PHE A 500 9.78 -14.50 18.11
CA PHE A 500 11.00 -14.30 18.90
C PHE A 500 11.48 -15.59 19.57
N ASN A 501 12.45 -15.50 20.45
CA ASN A 501 12.84 -16.64 21.27
C ASN A 501 11.85 -16.81 22.44
N SER A 502 10.67 -17.34 22.12
CA SER A 502 9.61 -17.63 23.09
C SER A 502 9.87 -18.93 23.83
N PHE A 503 9.60 -18.96 25.13
CA PHE A 503 9.85 -20.11 25.97
C PHE A 503 8.89 -20.24 27.14
N LEU A 504 8.69 -21.49 27.55
CA LEU A 504 7.98 -21.86 28.75
C LEU A 504 8.96 -21.98 29.92
N ILE A 505 8.55 -21.56 31.10
CA ILE A 505 9.27 -21.73 32.36
C ILE A 505 8.51 -22.78 33.16
N ALA A 506 9.07 -23.98 33.30
CA ALA A 506 8.38 -25.10 33.88
C ALA A 506 8.43 -25.13 35.42
N ASP A 507 7.30 -25.50 36.05
CA ASP A 507 7.19 -25.83 37.48
C ASP A 507 7.65 -24.69 38.41
N GLY A 508 7.37 -23.42 38.02
CA GLY A 508 7.80 -22.25 38.79
C GLY A 508 9.30 -22.12 38.99
N ASN A 509 10.11 -22.86 38.23
CA ASN A 509 11.55 -22.87 38.32
C ASN A 509 12.18 -22.09 37.17
N ARG A 510 12.66 -20.86 37.46
CA ARG A 510 13.23 -19.97 36.43
C ARG A 510 14.36 -20.58 35.60
N SER A 511 15.05 -21.59 36.08
CA SER A 511 16.15 -22.23 35.37
C SER A 511 15.70 -23.41 34.47
N LYS A 512 14.43 -23.82 34.55
CA LYS A 512 13.84 -24.81 33.65
C LYS A 512 13.16 -24.09 32.47
N GLU A 513 13.87 -23.98 31.38
CA GLU A 513 13.41 -23.27 30.17
C GLU A 513 13.18 -24.25 29.02
N ILE A 514 11.99 -24.21 28.43
CA ILE A 514 11.68 -24.97 27.23
C ILE A 514 11.43 -23.97 26.10
N HIS A 515 12.37 -23.89 25.18
CA HIS A 515 12.36 -22.98 24.04
C HIS A 515 11.72 -23.58 22.81
N LEU A 516 11.32 -22.73 21.87
CA LEU A 516 10.98 -23.20 20.53
C LEU A 516 12.20 -23.87 19.89
N PRO A 517 12.01 -24.86 18.99
CA PRO A 517 13.12 -25.62 18.42
C PRO A 517 14.23 -24.75 17.82
N ASP A 518 15.49 -25.19 18.03
CA ASP A 518 16.70 -24.53 17.54
C ASP A 518 17.01 -23.14 18.13
N LEU A 519 16.23 -22.65 19.11
CA LEU A 519 16.48 -21.38 19.75
C LEU A 519 17.30 -21.56 21.05
N PRO A 520 18.28 -20.66 21.33
CA PRO A 520 19.16 -20.81 22.46
C PRO A 520 18.45 -20.48 23.79
N PRO A 521 18.78 -21.21 24.87
CA PRO A 521 18.30 -20.87 26.21
C PRO A 521 18.92 -19.56 26.70
N THR A 522 18.28 -18.94 27.72
CA THR A 522 18.81 -17.72 28.33
C THR A 522 20.04 -17.99 29.22
N SER A 523 20.68 -16.93 29.65
CA SER A 523 21.81 -17.01 30.59
C SER A 523 21.44 -17.58 31.98
N LYS A 524 20.13 -17.71 32.26
CA LYS A 524 19.62 -18.29 33.54
C LYS A 524 19.22 -19.75 33.42
N ALA A 525 19.26 -20.31 32.22
CA ALA A 525 18.93 -21.71 32.05
C ALA A 525 19.86 -22.63 32.80
N GLY A 526 19.30 -23.61 33.48
CA GLY A 526 19.98 -24.79 34.04
C GLY A 526 19.62 -26.05 33.27
N PHE A 527 20.05 -27.19 33.76
CA PHE A 527 19.60 -28.52 33.28
C PHE A 527 19.97 -28.91 31.84
N LEU A 528 20.70 -28.06 31.10
CA LEU A 528 21.19 -28.39 29.75
C LEU A 528 22.14 -29.61 29.80
N GLY A 529 21.83 -30.62 28.98
CA GLY A 529 22.60 -31.87 28.94
C GLY A 529 22.38 -32.77 30.16
N GLU A 530 21.36 -32.52 30.98
CA GLU A 530 20.97 -33.38 32.11
C GLU A 530 19.82 -34.31 31.73
N SER A 531 19.71 -35.44 32.42
CA SER A 531 18.66 -36.45 32.19
C SER A 531 18.54 -36.88 30.72
N ASP A 532 17.42 -36.60 30.09
CA ASP A 532 17.12 -36.95 28.70
C ASP A 532 17.36 -35.81 27.71
N ASP A 533 17.92 -34.68 28.15
CA ASP A 533 18.26 -33.56 27.27
C ASP A 533 19.55 -33.85 26.48
N PHE A 534 19.46 -33.83 25.15
CA PHE A 534 20.55 -34.03 24.23
C PHE A 534 21.08 -32.73 23.59
N SER A 535 20.76 -31.60 24.17
CA SER A 535 21.25 -30.29 23.71
C SER A 535 22.78 -30.23 23.69
N ASP A 536 23.33 -29.66 22.62
CA ASP A 536 24.75 -29.42 22.44
C ASP A 536 25.03 -27.94 22.12
N PRO A 537 25.18 -27.11 23.15
CA PRO A 537 25.43 -25.66 22.95
C PRO A 537 26.67 -25.37 22.11
N THR A 538 27.65 -26.28 22.08
CA THR A 538 28.88 -26.09 21.28
C THR A 538 28.62 -26.16 19.77
N ARG A 539 27.49 -26.74 19.38
CA ARG A 539 27.01 -26.87 18.01
C ARG A 539 25.75 -26.10 17.73
N SER A 540 25.31 -25.27 18.67
CA SER A 540 24.05 -24.53 18.61
C SER A 540 22.85 -25.46 18.33
N ARG A 541 22.82 -26.62 18.99
CA ARG A 541 21.71 -27.56 18.93
C ARG A 541 20.98 -27.58 20.27
N TYR A 542 19.72 -27.24 20.22
CA TYR A 542 18.83 -27.20 21.37
C TYR A 542 17.60 -28.05 21.08
N TYR A 543 17.18 -28.88 22.03
CA TYR A 543 16.07 -29.81 21.88
C TYR A 543 15.01 -29.59 22.96
#